data_d8bf5b54b201aaaeb542b2f2bba826b4
#
_entry.id   d8bf5b54b201aaaeb542b2f2bba826b4
#
_cell.length_a   1.000
_cell.length_b   1.000
_cell.length_c   1.000
_cell.angle_alpha   90.00
_cell.angle_beta   90.00
_cell.angle_gamma   90.00
#
_symmetry.space_group_name_H-M   'P 1'
#
loop_
_entity.id
_entity.type
_entity.pdbx_description
1 polymer ?
#
loop_
_entity_poly.entity_id
_entity_poly.type
_entity_poly.pdbx_seq_one_letter_code
_entity_poly.pdbx_strand_id
1 'polypeptide(L)'
;MKLISLFLFAFSALLFSIASFAENYTTLHNDTYSIDFNQPEKPVVLIVWASWCGYCMEEIPHLKKELKDHPEFTWLGLNVNKNPEDGRQVEVERALPWPSLSDPDLIIGDQFKVRGTPTLIVLNSKGDAVYRGRRTDDDFKAALDTLSAEQ
;
A
#
# COMPACT_ATOMS: atom_id res chain seq x y z
N MET A 1 47.81 50.78 3.86
CA MET A 1 46.42 50.60 4.27
C MET A 1 45.73 49.78 3.19
N LYS A 2 45.52 48.48 3.43
CA LYS A 2 44.83 47.58 2.49
C LYS A 2 43.50 47.17 3.12
N LEU A 3 42.39 47.64 2.52
CA LEU A 3 41.03 47.26 2.88
C LEU A 3 40.79 45.83 2.39
N ILE A 4 40.62 44.89 3.34
CA ILE A 4 40.19 43.53 3.06
C ILE A 4 38.65 43.55 3.03
N SER A 5 38.11 43.46 1.82
CA SER A 5 36.68 43.33 1.60
C SER A 5 36.24 41.87 1.91
N LEU A 6 35.48 41.71 2.99
CA LEU A 6 34.92 40.42 3.39
C LEU A 6 33.64 40.17 2.58
N PHE A 7 33.74 39.37 1.53
CA PHE A 7 32.54 38.86 0.83
C PHE A 7 31.90 37.72 1.67
N LEU A 8 30.86 38.10 2.36
CA LEU A 8 29.93 37.12 3.00
C LEU A 8 29.07 36.52 1.90
N PHE A 9 29.42 35.30 1.45
CA PHE A 9 28.51 34.46 0.67
C PHE A 9 27.43 33.92 1.60
N ALA A 10 26.26 34.57 1.58
CA ALA A 10 25.06 34.02 2.15
C ALA A 10 24.57 32.85 1.26
N PHE A 11 24.96 31.63 1.63
CA PHE A 11 24.43 30.40 1.04
C PHE A 11 22.99 30.20 1.54
N SER A 12 22.02 30.74 0.83
CA SER A 12 20.61 30.49 1.06
C SER A 12 20.32 29.07 0.64
N ALA A 13 20.30 28.14 1.61
CA ALA A 13 19.81 26.79 1.41
C ALA A 13 18.30 26.86 1.17
N LEU A 14 17.88 26.84 -0.09
CA LEU A 14 16.50 26.60 -0.47
C LEU A 14 16.15 25.18 0.00
N LEU A 15 15.46 25.08 1.12
CA LEU A 15 14.80 23.84 1.54
C LEU A 15 13.65 23.60 0.56
N PHE A 16 13.91 22.80 -0.46
CA PHE A 16 12.86 22.22 -1.29
C PHE A 16 12.07 21.26 -0.40
N SER A 17 10.98 21.75 0.17
CA SER A 17 9.98 20.89 0.81
C SER A 17 9.38 20.05 -0.31
N ILE A 18 9.75 18.78 -0.41
CA ILE A 18 9.09 17.83 -1.31
C ILE A 18 7.71 17.62 -0.70
N ALA A 19 6.71 18.32 -1.22
CA ALA A 19 5.34 18.06 -0.86
C ALA A 19 4.99 16.66 -1.36
N SER A 20 4.76 15.73 -0.43
CA SER A 20 4.19 14.43 -0.70
C SER A 20 2.73 14.64 -1.09
N PHE A 21 2.35 14.24 -2.30
CA PHE A 21 0.98 14.35 -2.76
C PHE A 21 0.32 12.98 -2.67
N ALA A 22 -0.66 12.85 -1.78
CA ALA A 22 -1.54 11.69 -1.79
C ALA A 22 -2.30 11.65 -3.12
N GLU A 23 -2.30 10.50 -3.77
CA GLU A 23 -3.09 10.26 -4.96
C GLU A 23 -4.48 9.75 -4.58
N ASN A 24 -5.47 10.11 -5.41
CA ASN A 24 -6.86 9.71 -5.21
C ASN A 24 -7.18 8.51 -6.10
N TYR A 25 -7.66 7.45 -5.47
CA TYR A 25 -8.06 6.20 -6.12
C TYR A 25 -9.55 5.95 -5.92
N THR A 26 -10.16 5.21 -6.83
CA THR A 26 -11.56 4.79 -6.71
C THR A 26 -11.64 3.42 -6.06
N THR A 27 -12.49 3.27 -5.04
CA THR A 27 -12.76 1.98 -4.40
C THR A 27 -13.81 1.18 -5.20
N LEU A 28 -14.00 -0.11 -4.85
CA LEU A 28 -15.08 -0.94 -5.40
C LEU A 28 -16.49 -0.38 -5.11
N HIS A 29 -16.64 0.49 -4.12
CA HIS A 29 -17.90 1.16 -3.77
C HIS A 29 -18.04 2.56 -4.39
N ASN A 30 -17.15 2.93 -5.33
CA ASN A 30 -17.08 4.24 -5.99
C ASN A 30 -16.76 5.40 -5.04
N ASP A 31 -16.22 5.12 -3.86
CA ASP A 31 -15.69 6.14 -2.96
C ASP A 31 -14.27 6.53 -3.37
N THR A 32 -13.85 7.72 -2.96
CA THR A 32 -12.47 8.18 -3.14
C THR A 32 -11.63 7.73 -1.95
N TYR A 33 -10.49 7.08 -2.23
CA TYR A 33 -9.48 6.72 -1.24
C TYR A 33 -8.17 7.43 -1.57
N SER A 34 -7.66 8.22 -0.63
CA SER A 34 -6.43 9.01 -0.82
C SER A 34 -5.28 8.35 -0.08
N ILE A 35 -4.21 8.03 -0.79
CA ILE A 35 -2.98 7.47 -0.21
C ILE A 35 -1.77 7.86 -1.06
N ASP A 36 -0.65 8.13 -0.41
CA ASP A 36 0.66 8.21 -1.06
C ASP A 36 1.42 6.91 -0.78
N PHE A 37 1.54 6.06 -1.79
CA PHE A 37 2.29 4.81 -1.67
C PHE A 37 3.80 5.01 -1.57
N ASN A 38 4.33 6.19 -1.91
CA ASN A 38 5.76 6.49 -1.80
C ASN A 38 6.14 6.93 -0.38
N GLN A 39 5.19 7.52 0.37
CA GLN A 39 5.38 7.95 1.76
C GLN A 39 4.06 7.77 2.52
N PRO A 40 3.60 6.53 2.73
CA PRO A 40 2.37 6.29 3.45
C PRO A 40 2.53 6.68 4.94
N GLU A 41 1.48 7.26 5.52
CA GLU A 41 1.47 7.66 6.93
C GLU A 41 1.73 6.49 7.89
N LYS A 42 1.31 5.30 7.47
CA LYS A 42 1.49 4.03 8.19
C LYS A 42 1.99 2.98 7.21
N PRO A 43 2.71 1.95 7.67
CA PRO A 43 2.99 0.79 6.83
C PRO A 43 1.72 0.22 6.21
N VAL A 44 1.83 -0.25 4.96
CA VAL A 44 0.68 -0.71 4.16
C VAL A 44 0.79 -2.19 3.88
N VAL A 45 -0.29 -2.92 4.09
CA VAL A 45 -0.48 -4.27 3.56
C VAL A 45 -1.38 -4.17 2.34
N LEU A 46 -0.80 -4.30 1.15
CA LEU A 46 -1.52 -4.29 -0.12
C LEU A 46 -1.81 -5.72 -0.56
N ILE A 47 -3.10 -6.03 -0.74
CA ILE A 47 -3.61 -7.36 -1.09
C ILE A 47 -4.17 -7.30 -2.51
N VAL A 48 -3.43 -7.82 -3.48
CA VAL A 48 -3.90 -7.88 -4.88
C VAL A 48 -4.72 -9.13 -5.10
N TRP A 49 -5.97 -8.96 -5.52
CA TRP A 49 -6.95 -10.05 -5.58
C TRP A 49 -8.00 -9.86 -6.68
N ALA A 50 -8.71 -10.93 -6.98
CA ALA A 50 -9.88 -10.91 -7.86
C ALA A 50 -10.92 -11.94 -7.40
N SER A 51 -12.18 -11.75 -7.78
CA SER A 51 -13.29 -12.64 -7.44
C SER A 51 -13.11 -14.07 -7.95
N TRP A 52 -12.50 -14.23 -9.10
CA TRP A 52 -12.21 -15.53 -9.75
C TRP A 52 -10.95 -16.21 -9.22
N CYS A 53 -10.22 -15.60 -8.29
CA CYS A 53 -8.97 -16.12 -7.75
C CYS A 53 -9.22 -17.02 -6.54
N GLY A 54 -9.24 -18.34 -6.74
CA GLY A 54 -9.47 -19.33 -5.67
C GLY A 54 -8.47 -19.24 -4.52
N TYR A 55 -7.17 -19.11 -4.83
CA TYR A 55 -6.13 -18.92 -3.81
C TYR A 55 -6.28 -17.62 -3.03
N CYS A 56 -6.84 -16.56 -3.64
CA CYS A 56 -7.17 -15.34 -2.90
C CYS A 56 -8.24 -15.62 -1.84
N MET A 57 -9.24 -16.42 -2.19
CA MET A 57 -10.33 -16.77 -1.28
C MET A 57 -9.82 -17.63 -0.11
N GLU A 58 -8.83 -18.49 -0.33
CA GLU A 58 -8.18 -19.29 0.71
C GLU A 58 -7.36 -18.43 1.68
N GLU A 59 -6.72 -17.35 1.20
CA GLU A 59 -5.91 -16.46 2.04
C GLU A 59 -6.73 -15.49 2.90
N ILE A 60 -7.97 -15.17 2.52
CA ILE A 60 -8.81 -14.19 3.24
C ILE A 60 -8.93 -14.49 4.75
N PRO A 61 -9.21 -15.73 5.23
CA PRO A 61 -9.28 -15.99 6.66
C PRO A 61 -7.96 -15.73 7.40
N HIS A 62 -6.84 -16.05 6.78
CA HIS A 62 -5.50 -15.81 7.33
C HIS A 62 -5.20 -14.31 7.40
N LEU A 63 -5.45 -13.57 6.32
CA LEU A 63 -5.30 -12.11 6.28
C LEU A 63 -6.17 -11.41 7.33
N LYS A 64 -7.41 -11.87 7.53
CA LYS A 64 -8.29 -11.33 8.60
C LYS A 64 -7.71 -11.54 10.00
N LYS A 65 -7.01 -12.65 10.21
CA LYS A 65 -6.33 -12.91 11.47
C LYS A 65 -5.16 -11.95 11.65
N GLU A 66 -4.29 -11.84 10.64
CA GLU A 66 -3.14 -10.94 10.70
C GLU A 66 -3.56 -9.47 10.89
N LEU A 67 -4.67 -9.03 10.26
CA LEU A 67 -5.22 -7.69 10.48
C LEU A 67 -5.62 -7.45 11.95
N LYS A 68 -6.17 -8.46 12.62
CA LYS A 68 -6.53 -8.34 14.05
C LYS A 68 -5.30 -8.25 14.94
N ASP A 69 -4.24 -8.96 14.56
CA ASP A 69 -2.98 -8.98 15.30
C ASP A 69 -2.14 -7.71 15.02
N HIS A 70 -2.33 -7.07 13.84
CA HIS A 70 -1.63 -5.87 13.38
C HIS A 70 -2.59 -4.76 12.90
N PRO A 71 -3.45 -4.23 13.78
CA PRO A 71 -4.44 -3.19 13.41
C PRO A 71 -3.80 -1.82 13.12
N GLU A 72 -2.54 -1.61 13.49
CA GLU A 72 -1.78 -0.37 13.26
C GLU A 72 -1.43 -0.13 11.80
N PHE A 73 -1.42 -1.17 10.96
CA PHE A 73 -1.16 -1.06 9.53
C PHE A 73 -2.36 -0.52 8.75
N THR A 74 -2.10 0.08 7.61
CA THR A 74 -3.12 0.32 6.59
C THR A 74 -3.30 -0.95 5.77
N TRP A 75 -4.45 -1.60 5.91
CA TRP A 75 -4.81 -2.78 5.12
C TRP A 75 -5.66 -2.35 3.92
N LEU A 76 -5.23 -2.71 2.72
CA LEU A 76 -5.85 -2.24 1.49
C LEU A 76 -5.89 -3.35 0.45
N GLY A 77 -7.05 -3.62 -0.11
CA GLY A 77 -7.22 -4.47 -1.27
C GLY A 77 -6.90 -3.72 -2.56
N LEU A 78 -6.38 -4.43 -3.55
CA LEU A 78 -6.30 -3.98 -4.93
C LEU A 78 -7.04 -5.01 -5.78
N ASN A 79 -8.25 -4.69 -6.19
CA ASN A 79 -9.09 -5.59 -6.97
C ASN A 79 -8.85 -5.40 -8.46
N VAL A 80 -8.49 -6.47 -9.15
CA VAL A 80 -8.15 -6.48 -10.58
C VAL A 80 -9.22 -7.14 -11.45
N ASN A 81 -10.46 -7.23 -10.97
CA ASN A 81 -11.57 -7.66 -11.81
C ASN A 81 -11.79 -6.68 -12.97
N LYS A 82 -11.99 -7.21 -14.19
CA LYS A 82 -12.36 -6.37 -15.33
C LYS A 82 -13.71 -5.69 -15.15
N ASN A 83 -14.66 -6.39 -14.51
CA ASN A 83 -15.90 -5.82 -14.01
C ASN A 83 -15.79 -5.60 -12.51
N PRO A 84 -15.70 -4.36 -12.00
CA PRO A 84 -15.55 -4.08 -10.57
C PRO A 84 -16.70 -4.61 -9.71
N GLU A 85 -17.90 -4.77 -10.29
CA GLU A 85 -19.08 -5.31 -9.62
C GLU A 85 -18.86 -6.72 -9.08
N ASP A 86 -18.12 -7.57 -9.83
CA ASP A 86 -17.81 -8.95 -9.41
C ASP A 86 -16.90 -8.93 -8.16
N GLY A 87 -15.98 -7.97 -8.08
CA GLY A 87 -15.14 -7.75 -6.89
C GLY A 87 -15.97 -7.24 -5.71
N ARG A 88 -16.83 -6.25 -5.94
CA ARG A 88 -17.70 -5.67 -4.91
C ARG A 88 -18.61 -6.72 -4.27
N GLN A 89 -19.19 -7.60 -5.08
CA GLN A 89 -20.03 -8.68 -4.58
C GLN A 89 -19.26 -9.59 -3.61
N VAL A 90 -18.05 -10.02 -3.97
CA VAL A 90 -17.21 -10.86 -3.10
C VAL A 90 -16.76 -10.10 -1.84
N GLU A 91 -16.44 -8.82 -1.95
CA GLU A 91 -16.09 -7.99 -0.79
C GLU A 91 -17.20 -7.99 0.26
N VAL A 92 -18.45 -7.85 -0.18
CA VAL A 92 -19.63 -7.89 0.69
C VAL A 92 -19.89 -9.30 1.21
N GLU A 93 -19.94 -10.31 0.33
CA GLU A 93 -20.22 -11.70 0.71
C GLU A 93 -19.21 -12.27 1.71
N ARG A 94 -17.94 -11.91 1.54
CA ARG A 94 -16.85 -12.35 2.42
C ARG A 94 -16.63 -11.43 3.61
N ALA A 95 -17.39 -10.30 3.69
CA ALA A 95 -17.23 -9.28 4.72
C ALA A 95 -15.75 -8.90 4.90
N LEU A 96 -15.09 -8.44 3.82
CA LEU A 96 -13.69 -8.03 3.87
C LEU A 96 -13.56 -6.82 4.79
N PRO A 97 -12.68 -6.85 5.81
CA PRO A 97 -12.55 -5.77 6.80
C PRO A 97 -11.67 -4.59 6.32
N TRP A 98 -11.18 -4.67 5.10
CA TRP A 98 -10.38 -3.62 4.45
C TRP A 98 -11.08 -3.13 3.18
N PRO A 99 -10.94 -1.84 2.81
CA PRO A 99 -11.42 -1.35 1.54
C PRO A 99 -10.57 -1.88 0.39
N SER A 100 -11.16 -2.02 -0.79
CA SER A 100 -10.42 -2.40 -2.00
C SER A 100 -10.50 -1.30 -3.06
N LEU A 101 -9.33 -0.92 -3.59
CA LEU A 101 -9.21 -0.09 -4.77
C LEU A 101 -9.61 -0.89 -6.02
N SER A 102 -10.27 -0.23 -6.96
CA SER A 102 -10.63 -0.81 -8.26
C SER A 102 -9.52 -0.54 -9.28
N ASP A 103 -8.92 -1.61 -9.82
CA ASP A 103 -7.82 -1.51 -10.78
C ASP A 103 -8.03 -2.46 -11.99
N PRO A 104 -9.13 -2.30 -12.76
CA PRO A 104 -9.46 -3.19 -13.87
C PRO A 104 -8.44 -3.15 -15.01
N ASP A 105 -7.69 -2.07 -15.13
CA ASP A 105 -6.68 -1.85 -16.17
C ASP A 105 -5.24 -2.06 -15.68
N LEU A 106 -5.07 -2.52 -14.45
CA LEU A 106 -3.77 -2.80 -13.81
C LEU A 106 -2.84 -1.59 -13.71
N ILE A 107 -3.39 -0.37 -13.65
CA ILE A 107 -2.59 0.87 -13.57
C ILE A 107 -1.78 0.91 -12.27
N ILE A 108 -2.45 0.61 -11.15
CA ILE A 108 -1.81 0.52 -9.84
C ILE A 108 -0.96 -0.76 -9.76
N GLY A 109 -1.50 -1.87 -10.24
CA GLY A 109 -0.81 -3.16 -10.28
C GLY A 109 0.54 -3.09 -11.01
N ASP A 110 0.63 -2.35 -12.11
CA ASP A 110 1.87 -2.18 -12.87
C ASP A 110 2.92 -1.33 -12.10
N GLN A 111 2.50 -0.33 -11.33
CA GLN A 111 3.41 0.42 -10.44
C GLN A 111 4.11 -0.52 -9.46
N PHE A 112 3.38 -1.48 -8.93
CA PHE A 112 3.91 -2.51 -8.03
C PHE A 112 4.46 -3.75 -8.74
N LYS A 113 4.56 -3.75 -10.06
CA LYS A 113 5.05 -4.89 -10.87
C LYS A 113 4.31 -6.21 -10.55
N VAL A 114 2.99 -6.12 -10.34
CA VAL A 114 2.13 -7.27 -10.09
C VAL A 114 2.08 -8.17 -11.34
N ARG A 115 2.22 -9.49 -11.15
CA ARG A 115 2.22 -10.47 -12.24
C ARG A 115 1.13 -11.54 -12.10
N GLY A 116 0.30 -11.42 -11.08
CA GLY A 116 -0.82 -12.35 -10.83
C GLY A 116 -1.41 -12.22 -9.45
N THR A 117 -2.46 -12.99 -9.20
CA THR A 117 -3.19 -12.99 -7.92
C THR A 117 -3.10 -14.37 -7.25
N PRO A 118 -3.09 -14.44 -5.92
CA PRO A 118 -2.88 -13.31 -5.04
C PRO A 118 -1.46 -12.74 -5.14
N THR A 119 -1.27 -11.48 -4.83
CA THR A 119 0.02 -10.88 -4.51
C THR A 119 -0.14 -10.09 -3.23
N LEU A 120 0.69 -10.36 -2.25
CA LEU A 120 0.75 -9.64 -0.97
C LEU A 120 2.02 -8.80 -0.96
N ILE A 121 1.88 -7.52 -0.66
CA ILE A 121 3.00 -6.57 -0.58
C ILE A 121 2.90 -5.85 0.75
N VAL A 122 3.99 -5.81 1.51
CA VAL A 122 4.09 -4.98 2.70
C VAL A 122 5.03 -3.82 2.40
N LEU A 123 4.52 -2.59 2.55
CA LEU A 123 5.28 -1.36 2.40
C LEU A 123 5.58 -0.77 3.78
N ASN A 124 6.81 -0.32 3.98
CA ASN A 124 7.15 0.49 5.15
C ASN A 124 6.66 1.95 4.98
N SER A 125 6.83 2.81 5.98
CA SER A 125 6.41 4.22 5.94
C SER A 125 7.23 5.09 4.95
N LYS A 126 8.24 4.50 4.30
CA LYS A 126 9.01 5.16 3.22
C LYS A 126 8.56 4.71 1.84
N GLY A 127 7.53 3.84 1.75
CA GLY A 127 7.04 3.27 0.51
C GLY A 127 7.89 2.11 -0.04
N ASP A 128 8.90 1.64 0.71
CA ASP A 128 9.71 0.51 0.28
C ASP A 128 8.97 -0.80 0.53
N ALA A 129 8.96 -1.69 -0.47
CA ALA A 129 8.41 -3.02 -0.32
C ALA A 129 9.37 -3.91 0.47
N VAL A 130 9.04 -4.19 1.72
CA VAL A 130 9.83 -5.05 2.62
C VAL A 130 9.42 -6.52 2.53
N TYR A 131 8.25 -6.80 2.01
CA TYR A 131 7.77 -8.15 1.69
C TYR A 131 7.01 -8.15 0.37
N ARG A 132 7.17 -9.24 -0.37
CA ARG A 132 6.36 -9.56 -1.54
C ARG A 132 6.22 -11.08 -1.65
N GLY A 133 5.01 -11.55 -1.63
CA GLY A 133 4.71 -12.98 -1.71
C GLY A 133 3.29 -13.23 -2.17
N ARG A 134 2.82 -14.45 -1.96
CA ARG A 134 1.47 -14.89 -2.38
C ARG A 134 0.66 -15.46 -1.22
N ARG A 135 1.25 -15.58 -0.03
CA ARG A 135 0.65 -16.22 1.14
C ARG A 135 1.02 -15.49 2.42
N THR A 136 0.24 -15.73 3.45
CA THR A 136 0.52 -15.32 4.82
C THR A 136 1.49 -16.32 5.48
N ASP A 137 2.66 -16.49 4.87
CA ASP A 137 3.74 -17.36 5.35
C ASP A 137 4.53 -16.74 6.51
N ASP A 138 5.56 -17.43 6.98
CA ASP A 138 6.37 -16.95 8.09
C ASP A 138 7.15 -15.67 7.74
N ASP A 139 7.57 -15.51 6.47
CA ASP A 139 8.25 -14.29 6.01
C ASP A 139 7.30 -13.09 5.99
N PHE A 140 6.03 -13.30 5.59
CA PHE A 140 5.00 -12.26 5.67
C PHE A 140 4.79 -11.79 7.12
N LYS A 141 4.63 -12.74 8.06
CA LYS A 141 4.45 -12.43 9.47
C LYS A 141 5.66 -11.73 10.06
N ALA A 142 6.86 -12.22 9.75
CA ALA A 142 8.10 -11.60 10.22
C ALA A 142 8.25 -10.14 9.72
N ALA A 143 7.79 -9.84 8.49
CA ALA A 143 7.78 -8.47 7.98
C ALA A 143 6.82 -7.57 8.78
N LEU A 144 5.62 -8.06 9.13
CA LEU A 144 4.67 -7.32 9.96
C LEU A 144 5.25 -7.09 11.37
N ASP A 145 5.73 -8.15 12.03
CA ASP A 145 6.31 -8.07 13.38
C ASP A 145 7.48 -7.07 13.44
N THR A 146 8.35 -7.09 12.43
CA THR A 146 9.49 -6.17 12.34
C THR A 146 9.03 -4.73 12.26
N LEU A 147 8.09 -4.41 11.38
CA LEU A 147 7.57 -3.05 11.22
C LEU A 147 6.76 -2.58 12.43
N SER A 148 6.04 -3.49 13.10
CA SER A 148 5.32 -3.17 14.35
C SER A 148 6.27 -2.77 15.46
N ALA A 149 7.45 -3.40 15.54
CA ALA A 149 8.45 -3.09 16.56
C ALA A 149 9.18 -1.75 16.31
N GLU A 150 9.10 -1.20 15.10
CA GLU A 150 9.74 0.07 14.71
C GLU A 150 8.84 1.30 14.95
N GLN A 151 7.56 1.11 15.31
CA GLN A 151 6.57 2.16 15.57
C GLN A 151 6.58 2.57 17.05
#